data_f900120878aa91c7673f60ecf7cf98f2
#
_entry.id   f900120878aa91c7673f60ecf7cf98f2
#
_cell.length_a   1.000
_cell.length_b   1.000
_cell.length_c   1.000
_cell.angle_alpha   90.00
_cell.angle_beta   90.00
_cell.angle_gamma   90.00
#
_symmetry.space_group_name_H-M   'P 1'
#
loop_
_entity.id
_entity.type
_entity.pdbx_description
1 polymer ?
#
loop_
_entity_poly.entity_id
_entity_poly.type
_entity_poly.pdbx_seq_one_letter_code
_entity_poly.pdbx_strand_id
1 'polypeptide(L)'
;LLKYDTASKGYRFGDILNLVHAAPDPDKPWQGELFRYALDRRHHPDTAVPPASDRVLTAHRELMALPVEERRTVVTAPGGAERLAAAGITWEALAGWLQGPMDKAAWEAVIPSMGPMALVRNLRNFDAAGVSDEVAAEVAARIADPAEVARSRQFPFRYLAAYRHAPSLRWSYPLEQAPGHSLANVPALSGRT
;
A
#
# COMPACT_ATOMS: atom_id res chain seq x y z
N LEU A 1 1.30 -11.44 -3.41
CA LEU A 1 2.68 -11.90 -3.44
C LEU A 1 3.62 -10.90 -2.78
N LEU A 2 3.82 -9.70 -3.34
CA LEU A 2 4.82 -8.71 -2.87
C LEU A 2 4.70 -8.37 -1.38
N LYS A 3 3.48 -8.20 -0.88
CA LYS A 3 3.23 -7.84 0.52
C LYS A 3 3.62 -8.94 1.53
N TYR A 4 3.58 -10.20 1.13
CA TYR A 4 3.76 -11.34 2.02
C TYR A 4 5.04 -12.14 1.74
N ASP A 5 5.90 -11.63 0.87
CA ASP A 5 7.11 -12.33 0.43
C ASP A 5 8.41 -11.69 0.96
N THR A 6 8.36 -11.18 2.17
CA THR A 6 9.51 -10.58 2.85
C THR A 6 10.13 -11.54 3.85
N ALA A 7 11.45 -11.44 4.04
CA ALA A 7 12.18 -12.28 5.00
C ALA A 7 11.68 -12.15 6.45
N SER A 8 11.04 -11.03 6.79
CA SER A 8 10.46 -10.80 8.12
C SER A 8 9.15 -11.56 8.37
N LYS A 9 8.56 -12.20 7.36
CA LYS A 9 7.35 -13.00 7.50
C LYS A 9 7.72 -14.46 7.74
N GLY A 10 7.11 -15.09 8.74
CA GLY A 10 7.34 -16.49 9.07
C GLY A 10 7.01 -17.45 7.92
N TYR A 11 5.98 -17.10 7.13
CA TYR A 11 5.59 -17.85 5.94
C TYR A 11 5.47 -16.92 4.74
N ARG A 12 6.04 -17.34 3.62
CA ARG A 12 5.93 -16.68 2.32
C ARG A 12 4.84 -17.35 1.49
N PHE A 13 4.41 -16.70 0.42
CA PHE A 13 3.38 -17.27 -0.46
C PHE A 13 3.80 -18.63 -1.06
N GLY A 14 5.08 -18.79 -1.42
CA GLY A 14 5.63 -20.06 -1.88
C GLY A 14 5.55 -21.18 -0.82
N ASP A 15 5.75 -20.86 0.47
CA ASP A 15 5.60 -21.84 1.56
C ASP A 15 4.14 -22.31 1.67
N ILE A 16 3.18 -21.40 1.52
CA ILE A 16 1.75 -21.74 1.54
C ILE A 16 1.41 -22.67 0.37
N LEU A 17 1.89 -22.35 -0.85
CA LEU A 17 1.68 -23.21 -2.01
C LEU A 17 2.22 -24.64 -1.79
N ASN A 18 3.42 -24.75 -1.20
CA ASN A 18 4.00 -26.04 -0.86
C ASN A 18 3.20 -26.81 0.20
N LEU A 19 2.63 -26.12 1.19
CA LEU A 19 1.87 -26.77 2.27
C LEU A 19 0.49 -27.24 1.80
N VAL A 20 -0.21 -26.42 1.02
CA VAL A 20 -1.61 -26.73 0.63
C VAL A 20 -1.71 -27.44 -0.72
N HIS A 21 -0.61 -27.59 -1.45
CA HIS A 21 -0.56 -28.20 -2.78
C HIS A 21 -1.61 -27.64 -3.74
N ALA A 22 -1.78 -26.31 -3.69
CA ALA A 22 -2.78 -25.63 -4.50
C ALA A 22 -2.51 -25.85 -6.00
N ALA A 23 -3.50 -26.39 -6.70
CA ALA A 23 -3.49 -26.45 -8.16
C ALA A 23 -3.96 -25.09 -8.74
N PRO A 24 -3.31 -24.59 -9.79
CA PRO A 24 -3.81 -23.42 -10.49
C PRO A 24 -5.12 -23.74 -11.21
N ASP A 25 -6.00 -22.75 -11.30
CA ASP A 25 -7.25 -22.83 -12.04
C ASP A 25 -6.93 -22.95 -13.54
N PRO A 26 -7.42 -24.01 -14.24
CA PRO A 26 -7.17 -24.20 -15.66
C PRO A 26 -7.65 -23.03 -16.53
N ASP A 27 -8.72 -22.36 -16.10
CA ASP A 27 -9.31 -21.21 -16.82
C ASP A 27 -8.54 -19.91 -16.60
N LYS A 28 -7.50 -19.94 -15.74
CA LYS A 28 -6.68 -18.78 -15.38
C LYS A 28 -5.18 -19.09 -15.57
N PRO A 29 -4.68 -19.12 -16.81
CA PRO A 29 -3.28 -19.49 -17.10
C PRO A 29 -2.24 -18.70 -16.31
N TRP A 30 -2.53 -17.42 -16.01
CA TRP A 30 -1.68 -16.56 -15.19
C TRP A 30 -1.42 -17.10 -13.77
N GLN A 31 -2.34 -17.90 -13.20
CA GLN A 31 -2.13 -18.50 -11.87
C GLN A 31 -0.99 -19.51 -11.89
N GLY A 32 -0.90 -20.34 -12.92
CA GLY A 32 0.19 -21.31 -13.06
C GLY A 32 1.56 -20.65 -13.18
N GLU A 33 1.64 -19.56 -13.94
CA GLU A 33 2.87 -18.76 -14.04
C GLU A 33 3.24 -18.11 -12.71
N LEU A 34 2.25 -17.52 -12.02
CA LEU A 34 2.45 -16.89 -10.72
C LEU A 34 2.87 -17.88 -9.63
N PHE A 35 2.27 -19.08 -9.60
CA PHE A 35 2.63 -20.12 -8.63
C PHE A 35 4.05 -20.62 -8.88
N ARG A 36 4.42 -20.87 -10.13
CA ARG A 36 5.79 -21.25 -10.51
C ARG A 36 6.79 -20.20 -10.08
N TYR A 37 6.51 -18.92 -10.36
CA TYR A 37 7.37 -17.81 -9.93
C TYR A 37 7.48 -17.71 -8.41
N ALA A 38 6.37 -17.88 -7.66
CA ALA A 38 6.38 -17.81 -6.22
C ALA A 38 7.21 -18.93 -5.58
N LEU A 39 7.15 -20.14 -6.14
CA LEU A 39 7.96 -21.29 -5.72
C LEU A 39 9.43 -21.10 -6.10
N ASP A 40 9.71 -20.66 -7.32
CA ASP A 40 11.08 -20.37 -7.75
C ASP A 40 11.73 -19.29 -6.87
N ARG A 41 11.05 -18.18 -6.65
CA ARG A 41 11.50 -17.10 -5.78
C ARG A 41 11.71 -17.55 -4.32
N ARG A 42 10.96 -18.55 -3.86
CA ARG A 42 11.15 -19.11 -2.51
C ARG A 42 12.52 -19.80 -2.37
N HIS A 43 12.94 -20.50 -3.40
CA HIS A 43 14.18 -21.27 -3.43
C HIS A 43 15.37 -20.51 -4.02
N HIS A 44 15.11 -19.60 -4.96
CA HIS A 44 16.10 -18.83 -5.70
C HIS A 44 15.76 -17.32 -5.68
N PRO A 45 15.78 -16.65 -4.52
CA PRO A 45 15.27 -15.29 -4.36
C PRO A 45 15.95 -14.26 -5.26
N ASP A 46 17.26 -14.46 -5.54
CA ASP A 46 18.07 -13.50 -6.28
C ASP A 46 18.01 -13.71 -7.81
N THR A 47 17.66 -14.90 -8.26
CA THR A 47 17.65 -15.26 -9.68
C THR A 47 16.29 -15.50 -10.29
N ALA A 48 15.24 -15.66 -9.47
CA ALA A 48 13.89 -15.88 -9.95
C ALA A 48 13.42 -14.75 -10.87
N VAL A 49 12.88 -15.11 -12.04
CA VAL A 49 12.40 -14.17 -13.05
C VAL A 49 10.88 -14.12 -13.02
N PRO A 50 10.26 -12.93 -12.81
CA PRO A 50 8.82 -12.81 -12.86
C PRO A 50 8.28 -13.15 -14.26
N PRO A 51 7.02 -13.63 -14.35
CA PRO A 51 6.38 -13.83 -15.65
C PRO A 51 6.34 -12.52 -16.43
N ALA A 52 6.69 -12.56 -17.71
CA ALA A 52 6.66 -11.39 -18.59
C ALA A 52 5.22 -10.81 -18.75
N SER A 53 4.20 -11.66 -18.55
CA SER A 53 2.79 -11.27 -18.53
C SER A 53 2.41 -10.41 -17.32
N ASP A 54 3.16 -10.51 -16.21
CA ASP A 54 2.89 -9.76 -14.97
C ASP A 54 3.75 -8.47 -14.92
N ARG A 55 3.13 -7.38 -15.39
CA ARG A 55 3.78 -6.06 -15.46
C ARG A 55 4.17 -5.52 -14.07
N VAL A 56 3.39 -5.83 -13.04
CA VAL A 56 3.66 -5.33 -11.67
C VAL A 56 4.91 -6.00 -11.10
N LEU A 57 5.03 -7.32 -11.23
CA LEU A 57 6.18 -8.05 -10.74
C LEU A 57 7.46 -7.69 -11.51
N THR A 58 7.35 -7.48 -12.83
CA THR A 58 8.47 -7.03 -13.67
C THR A 58 8.95 -5.64 -13.25
N ALA A 59 8.03 -4.66 -13.17
CA ALA A 59 8.35 -3.30 -12.71
C ALA A 59 8.92 -3.29 -11.29
N HIS A 60 8.39 -4.13 -10.40
CA HIS A 60 8.90 -4.26 -9.05
C HIS A 60 10.36 -4.75 -9.03
N ARG A 61 10.66 -5.79 -9.80
CA ARG A 61 12.02 -6.33 -9.91
C ARG A 61 13.00 -5.28 -10.44
N GLU A 62 12.62 -4.58 -11.51
CA GLU A 62 13.44 -3.50 -12.09
C GLU A 62 13.72 -2.39 -11.08
N LEU A 63 12.68 -1.99 -10.31
CA LEU A 63 12.83 -0.98 -9.29
C LEU A 63 13.77 -1.44 -8.16
N MET A 64 13.60 -2.68 -7.68
CA MET A 64 14.43 -3.24 -6.61
C MET A 64 15.90 -3.41 -7.01
N ALA A 65 16.20 -3.56 -8.29
CA ALA A 65 17.56 -3.68 -8.82
C ALA A 65 18.33 -2.36 -8.84
N LEU A 66 17.67 -1.21 -8.61
CA LEU A 66 18.35 0.08 -8.60
C LEU A 66 19.34 0.21 -7.45
N PRO A 67 20.56 0.72 -7.72
CA PRO A 67 21.51 1.06 -6.68
C PRO A 67 20.94 2.08 -5.69
N VAL A 68 21.44 2.06 -4.45
CA VAL A 68 20.90 2.92 -3.37
C VAL A 68 20.96 4.40 -3.73
N GLU A 69 22.05 4.83 -4.36
CA GLU A 69 22.30 6.20 -4.81
C GLU A 69 21.31 6.71 -5.86
N GLU A 70 20.72 5.80 -6.65
CA GLU A 70 19.72 6.15 -7.67
C GLU A 70 18.29 6.19 -7.15
N ARG A 71 18.01 5.56 -6.00
CA ARG A 71 16.65 5.38 -5.50
C ARG A 71 15.95 6.70 -5.18
N ARG A 72 16.70 7.67 -4.66
CA ARG A 72 16.16 9.00 -4.34
C ARG A 72 15.70 9.75 -5.59
N THR A 73 16.35 9.57 -6.72
CA THR A 73 15.95 10.21 -7.97
C THR A 73 14.59 9.74 -8.47
N VAL A 74 14.20 8.50 -8.15
CA VAL A 74 12.88 7.97 -8.54
C VAL A 74 11.74 8.78 -7.92
N VAL A 75 11.86 9.14 -6.64
CA VAL A 75 10.77 9.87 -5.95
C VAL A 75 10.71 11.35 -6.33
N THR A 76 11.79 11.91 -6.84
CA THR A 76 11.88 13.32 -7.24
C THR A 76 11.70 13.55 -8.74
N ALA A 77 11.80 12.50 -9.55
CA ALA A 77 11.67 12.60 -11.00
C ALA A 77 10.21 12.74 -11.44
N PRO A 78 9.93 13.45 -12.54
CA PRO A 78 8.63 13.38 -13.20
C PRO A 78 8.26 11.92 -13.52
N GLY A 79 7.02 11.51 -13.22
CA GLY A 79 6.58 10.14 -13.40
C GLY A 79 7.03 9.16 -12.30
N GLY A 80 7.70 9.64 -11.24
CA GLY A 80 8.16 8.81 -10.14
C GLY A 80 7.02 8.14 -9.37
N ALA A 81 5.94 8.85 -9.10
CA ALA A 81 4.76 8.32 -8.45
C ALA A 81 4.11 7.18 -9.27
N GLU A 82 3.96 7.38 -10.57
CA GLU A 82 3.43 6.38 -11.50
C GLU A 82 4.34 5.14 -11.56
N ARG A 83 5.65 5.33 -11.53
CA ARG A 83 6.63 4.23 -11.52
C ARG A 83 6.54 3.43 -10.24
N LEU A 84 6.41 4.07 -9.08
CA LEU A 84 6.21 3.40 -7.79
C LEU A 84 4.88 2.64 -7.75
N ALA A 85 3.80 3.25 -8.25
CA ALA A 85 2.48 2.63 -8.34
C ALA A 85 2.48 1.41 -9.27
N ALA A 86 3.10 1.53 -10.46
CA ALA A 86 3.23 0.43 -11.42
C ALA A 86 4.02 -0.76 -10.84
N ALA A 87 4.99 -0.50 -9.97
CA ALA A 87 5.75 -1.52 -9.25
C ALA A 87 5.04 -2.06 -7.99
N GLY A 88 3.85 -1.59 -7.67
CA GLY A 88 3.08 -2.01 -6.50
C GLY A 88 3.77 -1.68 -5.16
N ILE A 89 4.54 -0.61 -5.11
CA ILE A 89 5.27 -0.20 -3.91
C ILE A 89 4.32 0.39 -2.89
N THR A 90 4.34 -0.19 -1.68
CA THR A 90 3.65 0.40 -0.52
C THR A 90 4.56 1.41 0.19
N TRP A 91 3.99 2.27 1.01
CA TRP A 91 4.78 3.25 1.78
C TRP A 91 5.79 2.56 2.72
N GLU A 92 5.43 1.40 3.31
CA GLU A 92 6.36 0.60 4.13
C GLU A 92 7.53 0.07 3.30
N ALA A 93 7.23 -0.44 2.11
CA ALA A 93 8.27 -0.94 1.20
C ALA A 93 9.18 0.20 0.73
N LEU A 94 8.60 1.37 0.40
CA LEU A 94 9.35 2.55 0.00
C LEU A 94 10.30 3.01 1.11
N ALA A 95 9.82 3.10 2.35
CA ALA A 95 10.63 3.49 3.49
C ALA A 95 11.86 2.58 3.69
N GLY A 96 11.67 1.26 3.57
CA GLY A 96 12.77 0.31 3.65
C GLY A 96 13.71 0.37 2.43
N TRP A 97 13.15 0.52 1.23
CA TRP A 97 13.93 0.54 -0.01
C TRP A 97 14.80 1.78 -0.15
N LEU A 98 14.32 2.95 0.24
CA LEU A 98 15.08 4.20 0.15
C LEU A 98 16.34 4.21 1.03
N GLN A 99 16.37 3.42 2.10
CA GLN A 99 17.45 3.43 3.08
C GLN A 99 17.79 4.84 3.59
N GLY A 100 16.76 5.67 3.73
CA GLY A 100 16.87 7.07 4.13
C GLY A 100 15.51 7.62 4.58
N PRO A 101 15.43 8.92 4.92
CA PRO A 101 14.20 9.49 5.44
C PRO A 101 13.07 9.48 4.43
N MET A 102 11.86 9.28 4.93
CA MET A 102 10.62 9.56 4.21
C MET A 102 10.35 11.07 4.29
N ASP A 103 11.01 11.83 3.43
CA ASP A 103 10.85 13.26 3.31
C ASP A 103 9.59 13.65 2.50
N LYS A 104 9.39 14.94 2.30
CA LYS A 104 8.27 15.48 1.51
C LYS A 104 8.14 14.77 0.15
N ALA A 105 9.21 14.69 -0.63
CA ALA A 105 9.16 14.10 -1.97
C ALA A 105 8.80 12.61 -1.93
N ALA A 106 9.33 11.85 -0.99
CA ALA A 106 9.03 10.44 -0.82
C ALA A 106 7.55 10.20 -0.46
N TRP A 107 6.99 11.01 0.46
CA TRP A 107 5.58 10.93 0.80
C TRP A 107 4.69 11.33 -0.37
N GLU A 108 4.94 12.47 -1.01
CA GLU A 108 4.14 12.94 -2.14
C GLU A 108 4.16 11.95 -3.31
N ALA A 109 5.28 11.27 -3.55
CA ALA A 109 5.37 10.24 -4.59
C ALA A 109 4.54 8.98 -4.29
N VAL A 110 4.35 8.60 -3.01
CA VAL A 110 3.65 7.36 -2.67
C VAL A 110 2.18 7.58 -2.29
N ILE A 111 1.79 8.75 -1.84
CA ILE A 111 0.41 9.10 -1.43
C ILE A 111 -0.65 8.72 -2.47
N PRO A 112 -0.46 8.96 -3.79
CA PRO A 112 -1.47 8.59 -4.79
C PRO A 112 -1.83 7.10 -4.79
N SER A 113 -0.90 6.21 -4.46
CA SER A 113 -1.11 4.76 -4.41
C SER A 113 -1.58 4.24 -3.04
N MET A 114 -1.60 5.08 -2.01
CA MET A 114 -2.00 4.66 -0.67
C MET A 114 -3.51 4.46 -0.56
N GLY A 115 -3.93 3.39 0.11
CA GLY A 115 -5.34 3.20 0.46
C GLY A 115 -5.77 4.05 1.66
N PRO A 116 -7.10 4.22 1.89
CA PRO A 116 -7.63 5.11 2.91
C PRO A 116 -7.06 4.89 4.31
N MET A 117 -6.89 3.63 4.71
CA MET A 117 -6.33 3.32 6.04
C MET A 117 -4.86 3.72 6.18
N ALA A 118 -4.09 3.57 5.10
CA ALA A 118 -2.69 3.98 5.09
C ALA A 118 -2.58 5.52 5.17
N LEU A 119 -3.45 6.25 4.49
CA LEU A 119 -3.54 7.71 4.58
C LEU A 119 -3.82 8.15 6.02
N VAL A 120 -4.92 7.65 6.61
CA VAL A 120 -5.33 8.00 7.98
C VAL A 120 -4.24 7.72 9.02
N ARG A 121 -3.50 6.61 8.86
CA ARG A 121 -2.41 6.25 9.79
C ARG A 121 -1.18 7.13 9.68
N ASN A 122 -0.98 7.81 8.56
CA ASN A 122 0.24 8.55 8.28
C ASN A 122 0.07 10.08 8.32
N LEU A 123 -1.08 10.62 8.70
CA LEU A 123 -1.34 12.07 8.73
C LEU A 123 -0.28 12.84 9.51
N ARG A 124 0.15 12.32 10.67
CA ARG A 124 1.22 12.90 11.46
C ARG A 124 2.56 12.91 10.72
N ASN A 125 2.85 11.85 9.98
CA ASN A 125 4.07 11.74 9.19
C ASN A 125 4.06 12.73 8.02
N PHE A 126 2.90 12.95 7.40
CA PHE A 126 2.73 13.94 6.33
C PHE A 126 2.99 15.35 6.84
N ASP A 127 2.45 15.69 8.02
CA ASP A 127 2.73 16.98 8.66
C ASP A 127 4.21 17.14 9.02
N ALA A 128 4.81 16.13 9.63
CA ALA A 128 6.22 16.15 10.01
C ALA A 128 7.17 16.26 8.81
N ALA A 129 6.80 15.68 7.66
CA ALA A 129 7.57 15.76 6.43
C ALA A 129 7.31 17.04 5.62
N GLY A 130 6.32 17.86 6.00
CA GLY A 130 5.97 19.08 5.30
C GLY A 130 5.32 18.84 3.93
N VAL A 131 4.46 17.82 3.82
CA VAL A 131 3.66 17.57 2.61
C VAL A 131 2.89 18.84 2.24
N SER A 132 2.90 19.19 0.94
CA SER A 132 2.29 20.41 0.42
C SER A 132 0.79 20.49 0.70
N ASP A 133 0.25 21.71 0.70
CA ASP A 133 -1.17 21.92 0.96
C ASP A 133 -2.04 21.35 -0.17
N GLU A 134 -1.53 21.34 -1.40
CA GLU A 134 -2.18 20.73 -2.55
C GLU A 134 -2.37 19.22 -2.36
N VAL A 135 -1.29 18.50 -2.03
CA VAL A 135 -1.35 17.06 -1.79
C VAL A 135 -2.14 16.76 -0.51
N ALA A 136 -2.04 17.59 0.51
CA ALA A 136 -2.84 17.45 1.72
C ALA A 136 -4.35 17.61 1.45
N ALA A 137 -4.73 18.52 0.55
CA ALA A 137 -6.12 18.68 0.14
C ALA A 137 -6.65 17.43 -0.59
N GLU A 138 -5.83 16.81 -1.46
CA GLU A 138 -6.18 15.54 -2.11
C GLU A 138 -6.37 14.41 -1.07
N VAL A 139 -5.46 14.30 -0.11
CA VAL A 139 -5.57 13.33 0.99
C VAL A 139 -6.85 13.57 1.80
N ALA A 140 -7.15 14.83 2.14
CA ALA A 140 -8.34 15.22 2.87
C ALA A 140 -9.62 14.85 2.11
N ALA A 141 -9.67 15.13 0.81
CA ALA A 141 -10.79 14.78 -0.04
C ALA A 141 -11.03 13.26 -0.07
N ARG A 142 -9.99 12.46 -0.18
CA ARG A 142 -10.07 10.99 -0.17
C ARG A 142 -10.52 10.42 1.18
N ILE A 143 -10.09 11.02 2.29
CA ILE A 143 -10.53 10.61 3.64
C ILE A 143 -12.01 10.92 3.85
N ALA A 144 -12.52 12.03 3.29
CA ALA A 144 -13.93 12.43 3.38
C ALA A 144 -14.82 11.76 2.33
N ASP A 145 -14.26 11.08 1.34
CA ASP A 145 -15.03 10.45 0.26
C ASP A 145 -15.84 9.24 0.77
N PRO A 146 -17.20 9.26 0.65
CA PRO A 146 -18.04 8.17 1.15
C PRO A 146 -17.73 6.81 0.51
N ALA A 147 -17.36 6.78 -0.79
CA ALA A 147 -17.06 5.54 -1.49
C ALA A 147 -15.71 4.95 -1.05
N GLU A 148 -14.69 5.80 -0.85
CA GLU A 148 -13.40 5.39 -0.28
C GLU A 148 -13.58 4.85 1.14
N VAL A 149 -14.37 5.53 1.99
CA VAL A 149 -14.66 5.11 3.37
C VAL A 149 -15.40 3.78 3.38
N ALA A 150 -16.46 3.62 2.60
CA ALA A 150 -17.22 2.37 2.51
C ALA A 150 -16.33 1.21 2.03
N ARG A 151 -15.55 1.43 0.96
CA ARG A 151 -14.63 0.43 0.41
C ARG A 151 -13.52 0.04 1.39
N SER A 152 -13.10 0.95 2.25
CA SER A 152 -12.07 0.69 3.26
C SER A 152 -12.48 -0.31 4.32
N ARG A 153 -13.80 -0.49 4.53
CA ARG A 153 -14.39 -1.32 5.59
C ARG A 153 -13.90 -0.95 6.99
N GLN A 154 -13.46 0.29 7.19
CA GLN A 154 -13.00 0.75 8.50
C GLN A 154 -14.19 1.13 9.38
N PHE A 155 -14.07 0.83 10.67
CA PHE A 155 -15.05 1.23 11.66
C PHE A 155 -14.84 2.68 12.12
N PRO A 156 -15.89 3.36 12.58
CA PRO A 156 -15.84 4.78 13.00
C PRO A 156 -14.72 5.11 13.99
N PHE A 157 -14.44 4.21 14.93
CA PHE A 157 -13.43 4.45 15.96
C PHE A 157 -12.01 4.66 15.41
N ARG A 158 -11.71 4.17 14.21
CA ARG A 158 -10.41 4.38 13.54
C ARG A 158 -10.21 5.84 13.17
N TYR A 159 -11.24 6.46 12.64
CA TYR A 159 -11.23 7.89 12.28
C TYR A 159 -11.24 8.78 13.52
N LEU A 160 -12.02 8.42 14.57
CA LEU A 160 -12.00 9.11 15.85
C LEU A 160 -10.63 9.06 16.54
N ALA A 161 -9.96 7.90 16.49
CA ALA A 161 -8.61 7.79 17.01
C ALA A 161 -7.63 8.68 16.23
N ALA A 162 -7.74 8.72 14.89
CA ALA A 162 -6.92 9.60 14.06
C ALA A 162 -7.19 11.08 14.38
N TYR A 163 -8.45 11.49 14.54
CA TYR A 163 -8.84 12.85 14.89
C TYR A 163 -8.18 13.32 16.21
N ARG A 164 -8.17 12.46 17.23
CA ARG A 164 -7.54 12.77 18.52
C ARG A 164 -6.02 12.95 18.45
N HIS A 165 -5.38 12.37 17.45
CA HIS A 165 -3.93 12.35 17.32
C HIS A 165 -3.42 13.15 16.10
N ALA A 166 -4.33 13.70 15.27
CA ALA A 166 -3.95 14.52 14.13
C ALA A 166 -3.38 15.86 14.63
N PRO A 167 -2.13 16.19 14.27
CA PRO A 167 -1.46 17.36 14.82
C PRO A 167 -1.92 18.68 14.17
N SER A 168 -2.48 18.63 12.96
CA SER A 168 -2.84 19.79 12.16
C SER A 168 -4.34 19.88 11.91
N LEU A 169 -4.87 21.13 11.96
CA LEU A 169 -6.28 21.43 11.69
C LEU A 169 -6.71 21.09 10.26
N ARG A 170 -5.78 20.99 9.30
CA ARG A 170 -6.10 20.62 7.92
C ARG A 170 -6.76 19.23 7.79
N TRP A 171 -6.61 18.38 8.80
CA TRP A 171 -7.22 17.05 8.88
C TRP A 171 -8.55 17.00 9.63
N SER A 172 -8.93 18.09 10.32
CA SER A 172 -10.11 18.06 11.20
C SER A 172 -11.39 17.78 10.43
N TYR A 173 -11.68 18.54 9.38
CA TYR A 173 -12.88 18.38 8.58
C TYR A 173 -13.05 16.96 7.98
N PRO A 174 -12.07 16.40 7.24
CA PRO A 174 -12.21 15.06 6.69
C PRO A 174 -12.38 13.99 7.77
N LEU A 175 -11.72 14.13 8.91
CA LEU A 175 -11.83 13.19 10.02
C LEU A 175 -13.13 13.31 10.80
N GLU A 176 -13.84 14.44 10.71
CA GLU A 176 -15.21 14.61 11.24
C GLU A 176 -16.27 13.98 10.33
N GLN A 177 -16.06 14.03 9.01
CA GLN A 177 -17.00 13.45 8.03
C GLN A 177 -16.91 11.91 7.96
N ALA A 178 -15.70 11.37 7.95
CA ALA A 178 -15.45 9.96 7.74
C ALA A 178 -16.16 9.01 8.74
N PRO A 179 -16.28 9.30 10.05
CA PRO A 179 -17.04 8.47 10.97
C PRO A 179 -18.49 8.26 10.56
N GLY A 180 -19.18 9.32 10.09
CA GLY A 180 -20.57 9.23 9.61
C GLY A 180 -20.70 8.27 8.42
N HIS A 181 -19.80 8.39 7.45
CA HIS A 181 -19.78 7.49 6.29
C HIS A 181 -19.41 6.04 6.66
N SER A 182 -18.57 5.85 7.66
CA SER A 182 -18.12 4.52 8.10
C SER A 182 -19.17 3.76 8.93
N LEU A 183 -20.25 4.40 9.39
CA LEU A 183 -21.34 3.70 10.08
C LEU A 183 -21.96 2.61 9.22
N ALA A 184 -21.99 2.78 7.90
CA ALA A 184 -22.45 1.74 6.97
C ALA A 184 -21.60 0.47 6.99
N ASN A 185 -20.36 0.52 7.51
CA ASN A 185 -19.47 -0.63 7.65
C ASN A 185 -19.74 -1.43 8.95
N VAL A 186 -20.56 -0.91 9.85
CA VAL A 186 -20.92 -1.60 11.10
C VAL A 186 -21.99 -2.63 10.79
N PRO A 187 -21.76 -3.93 11.07
CA PRO A 187 -22.79 -4.93 10.84
C PRO A 187 -24.04 -4.66 11.65
N ALA A 188 -25.20 -4.80 11.00
CA ALA A 188 -26.46 -4.81 11.74
C ALA A 188 -26.48 -6.04 12.67
N LEU A 189 -26.71 -5.82 13.95
CA LEU A 189 -26.93 -6.92 14.88
C LEU A 189 -28.33 -7.48 14.64
N SER A 190 -28.40 -8.74 14.21
CA SER A 190 -29.63 -9.49 14.16
C SER A 190 -29.89 -10.08 15.56
N GLY A 191 -30.84 -9.53 16.30
CA GLY A 191 -31.23 -10.00 17.60
C GLY A 191 -32.39 -9.19 18.16
N ARG A 192 -33.22 -9.83 18.97
CA ARG A 192 -34.21 -9.10 19.80
C ARG A 192 -33.46 -8.45 20.96
N THR A 193 -33.55 -7.13 21.09
CA THR A 193 -33.26 -6.41 22.33
C THR A 193 -34.36 -6.69 23.36
#